data_d6767cd4ba9b4c59f5d18df3cceab443
#
_entry.id   d6767cd4ba9b4c59f5d18df3cceab443
#
_cell.length_a   1.000
_cell.length_b   1.000
_cell.length_c   1.000
_cell.angle_alpha   90.00
_cell.angle_beta   90.00
_cell.angle_gamma   90.00
#
_symmetry.space_group_name_H-M   'P 1'
#
loop_
_entity.id
_entity.type
_entity.pdbx_description
1 polymer ?
#
loop_
_entity_poly.entity_id
_entity_poly.type
_entity_poly.pdbx_seq_one_letter_code
_entity_poly.pdbx_strand_id
1 'polypeptide(L)'
;MQLLSKLYGPFFNLHNWETVLTSSSDWIIILSLIMIECLLSVDNAVVLATQTQALTNLKEREKSLFYGLWGAYIFRFLVIGIGTYLIHIWEIKIIGALYLLYMVYRYFAPKQKKKESSSKVTLKKEGHLSLFWSVVLQIEMMDIIFSVDSVLASLAISSNPVIVLLGGMIGILCMRGIAEVIMNVMRKIPELETMAYFLIAIIGIKLFVSIPLIGWEIPSGIFAGIVVAAVLITLVVHYVRGKVQK
;
A
#
# COMPACT_ATOMS: atom_id res chain seq x y z
N MET A 1 2.24 -29.68 -14.55
CA MET A 1 2.86 -28.82 -15.58
C MET A 1 1.85 -28.10 -16.47
N GLN A 2 0.80 -28.73 -16.97
CA GLN A 2 -0.19 -28.08 -17.84
C GLN A 2 -0.91 -26.87 -17.22
N LEU A 3 -1.21 -26.89 -15.92
CA LEU A 3 -1.87 -25.76 -15.23
C LEU A 3 -0.96 -24.51 -15.19
N LEU A 4 0.31 -24.68 -14.81
CA LEU A 4 1.27 -23.58 -14.77
C LEU A 4 1.53 -22.98 -16.15
N SER A 5 1.62 -23.84 -17.18
CA SER A 5 1.75 -23.38 -18.57
C SER A 5 0.52 -22.60 -19.04
N LYS A 6 -0.68 -22.97 -18.59
CA LYS A 6 -1.92 -22.24 -18.91
C LYS A 6 -2.00 -20.89 -18.21
N LEU A 7 -1.55 -20.80 -16.95
CA LEU A 7 -1.61 -19.59 -16.12
C LEU A 7 -0.53 -18.57 -16.49
N TYR A 8 0.70 -19.05 -16.70
CA TYR A 8 1.85 -18.17 -16.94
C TYR A 8 2.32 -18.13 -18.39
N GLY A 9 1.83 -19.06 -19.25
CA GLY A 9 2.18 -19.12 -20.67
C GLY A 9 2.05 -17.79 -21.43
N PRO A 10 0.97 -17.01 -21.23
CA PRO A 10 0.80 -15.71 -21.89
C PRO A 10 1.91 -14.68 -21.58
N PHE A 11 2.55 -14.77 -20.42
CA PHE A 11 3.68 -13.89 -20.06
C PHE A 11 4.97 -14.23 -20.81
N PHE A 12 5.14 -15.49 -21.24
CA PHE A 12 6.32 -15.96 -21.96
C PHE A 12 6.11 -15.97 -23.48
N ASN A 13 4.93 -15.55 -23.96
CA ASN A 13 4.63 -15.45 -25.37
C ASN A 13 5.06 -14.08 -25.91
N LEU A 14 6.20 -14.04 -26.63
CA LEU A 14 6.74 -12.80 -27.22
C LEU A 14 5.77 -12.11 -28.17
N HIS A 15 4.96 -12.87 -28.90
CA HIS A 15 3.94 -12.30 -29.78
C HIS A 15 2.85 -11.53 -29.03
N ASN A 16 2.47 -11.98 -27.83
CA ASN A 16 1.53 -11.24 -26.98
C ASN A 16 2.12 -9.90 -26.52
N TRP A 17 3.41 -9.87 -26.17
CA TRP A 17 4.11 -8.62 -25.84
C TRP A 17 4.18 -7.66 -27.01
N GLU A 18 4.55 -8.17 -28.21
CA GLU A 18 4.60 -7.36 -29.42
C GLU A 18 3.24 -6.76 -29.74
N THR A 19 2.17 -7.54 -29.68
CA THR A 19 0.80 -7.07 -29.92
C THR A 19 0.43 -5.98 -28.94
N VAL A 20 0.64 -6.16 -27.64
CA VAL A 20 0.29 -5.17 -26.61
C VAL A 20 1.11 -3.89 -26.76
N LEU A 21 2.42 -3.99 -27.02
CA LEU A 21 3.29 -2.82 -27.12
C LEU A 21 3.06 -1.98 -28.39
N THR A 22 2.53 -2.59 -29.46
CA THR A 22 2.24 -1.91 -30.73
C THR A 22 0.80 -1.42 -30.84
N SER A 23 -0.10 -1.88 -29.96
CA SER A 23 -1.53 -1.55 -29.99
C SER A 23 -1.82 -0.27 -29.23
N SER A 24 -2.31 0.77 -29.94
CA SER A 24 -2.74 2.02 -29.29
C SER A 24 -3.92 1.82 -28.32
N SER A 25 -4.84 0.90 -28.63
CA SER A 25 -5.98 0.56 -27.75
C SER A 25 -5.52 -0.05 -26.44
N ASP A 26 -4.50 -0.93 -26.48
CA ASP A 26 -3.99 -1.58 -25.28
C ASP A 26 -3.24 -0.58 -24.38
N TRP A 27 -2.58 0.42 -24.96
CA TRP A 27 -1.98 1.50 -24.20
C TRP A 27 -3.02 2.36 -23.47
N ILE A 28 -4.20 2.58 -24.07
CA ILE A 28 -5.30 3.28 -23.38
C ILE A 28 -5.78 2.46 -22.17
N ILE A 29 -5.88 1.14 -22.31
CA ILE A 29 -6.25 0.25 -21.20
C ILE A 29 -5.16 0.28 -20.12
N ILE A 30 -3.88 0.16 -20.48
CA ILE A 30 -2.75 0.24 -19.54
C ILE A 30 -2.79 1.57 -18.78
N LEU A 31 -2.98 2.69 -19.48
CA LEU A 31 -3.07 4.01 -18.85
C LEU A 31 -4.26 4.10 -17.88
N SER A 32 -5.40 3.55 -18.26
CA SER A 32 -6.59 3.47 -17.39
C SER A 32 -6.31 2.64 -16.13
N LEU A 33 -5.62 1.51 -16.28
CA LEU A 33 -5.20 0.68 -15.17
C LEU A 33 -4.23 1.41 -14.23
N ILE A 34 -3.25 2.15 -14.78
CA ILE A 34 -2.33 2.98 -13.98
C ILE A 34 -3.11 4.02 -13.18
N MET A 35 -4.05 4.71 -13.80
CA MET A 35 -4.86 5.73 -13.12
C MET A 35 -5.71 5.12 -12.00
N ILE A 36 -6.33 3.99 -12.25
CA ILE A 36 -7.14 3.29 -11.25
C ILE A 36 -6.25 2.79 -10.11
N GLU A 37 -5.10 2.18 -10.43
CA GLU A 37 -4.14 1.74 -9.42
C GLU A 37 -3.68 2.90 -8.54
N CYS A 38 -3.31 4.05 -9.14
CA CYS A 38 -2.94 5.25 -8.39
C CYS A 38 -4.07 5.75 -7.49
N LEU A 39 -5.33 5.70 -7.94
CA LEU A 39 -6.49 6.12 -7.15
C LEU A 39 -6.80 5.15 -6.00
N LEU A 40 -6.70 3.84 -6.26
CA LEU A 40 -6.94 2.80 -5.27
C LEU A 40 -5.82 2.68 -4.25
N SER A 41 -4.61 3.14 -4.58
CA SER A 41 -3.41 2.92 -3.77
C SER A 41 -2.96 4.14 -2.95
N VAL A 42 -3.74 5.22 -2.91
CA VAL A 42 -3.40 6.40 -2.07
C VAL A 42 -3.38 6.03 -0.59
N ASP A 43 -4.34 5.21 -0.15
CA ASP A 43 -4.40 4.67 1.22
C ASP A 43 -3.17 3.78 1.52
N ASN A 44 -2.78 2.93 0.59
CA ASN A 44 -1.59 2.09 0.71
C ASN A 44 -0.32 2.93 0.87
N ALA A 45 -0.19 4.02 0.10
CA ALA A 45 0.95 4.93 0.17
C ALA A 45 1.08 5.58 1.57
N VAL A 46 -0.04 5.94 2.22
CA VAL A 46 -0.04 6.47 3.60
C VAL A 46 0.45 5.42 4.59
N VAL A 47 -0.02 4.17 4.47
CA VAL A 47 0.41 3.06 5.34
C VAL A 47 1.90 2.82 5.18
N LEU A 48 2.40 2.73 3.94
CA LEU A 48 3.81 2.50 3.65
C LEU A 48 4.71 3.63 4.19
N ALA A 49 4.34 4.88 3.94
CA ALA A 49 5.06 6.04 4.46
C ALA A 49 5.14 6.01 5.99
N THR A 50 4.04 5.63 6.67
CA THR A 50 3.99 5.53 8.12
C THR A 50 4.87 4.40 8.66
N GLN A 51 4.91 3.25 8.01
CA GLN A 51 5.77 2.12 8.43
C GLN A 51 7.25 2.48 8.34
N THR A 52 7.66 3.26 7.34
CA THR A 52 9.05 3.71 7.22
C THR A 52 9.50 4.61 8.37
N GLN A 53 8.55 5.25 9.10
CA GLN A 53 8.89 6.12 10.25
C GLN A 53 9.60 5.36 11.39
N ALA A 54 9.48 4.04 11.45
CA ALA A 54 10.24 3.20 12.39
C ALA A 54 11.77 3.30 12.18
N LEU A 55 12.20 3.62 10.95
CA LEU A 55 13.60 3.84 10.60
C LEU A 55 13.99 5.30 10.87
N THR A 56 15.15 5.51 11.51
CA THR A 56 15.63 6.87 11.84
C THR A 56 16.27 7.61 10.69
N ASN A 57 16.91 6.84 9.80
CA ASN A 57 17.72 7.37 8.71
C ASN A 57 16.85 7.47 7.44
N LEU A 58 16.83 8.66 6.82
CA LEU A 58 16.10 8.89 5.57
C LEU A 58 16.53 7.91 4.45
N LYS A 59 17.85 7.71 4.31
CA LYS A 59 18.38 6.77 3.30
C LYS A 59 17.91 5.33 3.54
N GLU A 60 17.72 4.93 4.78
CA GLU A 60 17.17 3.60 5.11
C GLU A 60 15.68 3.53 4.79
N ARG A 61 14.92 4.61 5.00
CA ARG A 61 13.50 4.69 4.62
C ARG A 61 13.33 4.56 3.10
N GLU A 62 14.09 5.33 2.32
CA GLU A 62 14.07 5.24 0.85
C GLU A 62 14.48 3.85 0.37
N LYS A 63 15.55 3.27 0.94
CA LYS A 63 15.97 1.91 0.63
C LYS A 63 14.89 0.87 0.98
N SER A 64 14.19 1.02 2.11
CA SER A 64 13.13 0.08 2.48
C SER A 64 11.96 0.09 1.48
N LEU A 65 11.59 1.27 0.99
CA LEU A 65 10.60 1.40 -0.08
C LEU A 65 11.11 0.78 -1.39
N PHE A 66 12.40 0.97 -1.72
CA PHE A 66 12.99 0.39 -2.93
C PHE A 66 13.01 -1.14 -2.89
N TYR A 67 13.44 -1.74 -1.78
CA TYR A 67 13.39 -3.21 -1.62
C TYR A 67 11.97 -3.74 -1.67
N GLY A 68 11.02 -3.04 -1.00
CA GLY A 68 9.61 -3.38 -1.06
C GLY A 68 9.02 -3.29 -2.47
N LEU A 69 9.54 -2.41 -3.35
CA LEU A 69 9.10 -2.35 -4.74
C LEU A 69 9.39 -3.67 -5.50
N TRP A 70 10.55 -4.26 -5.29
CA TRP A 70 10.92 -5.51 -5.96
C TRP A 70 10.06 -6.68 -5.50
N GLY A 71 9.81 -6.78 -4.20
CA GLY A 71 8.91 -7.79 -3.67
C GLY A 71 7.48 -7.62 -4.20
N ALA A 72 6.97 -6.38 -4.22
CA ALA A 72 5.66 -6.09 -4.79
C ALA A 72 5.55 -6.50 -6.27
N TYR A 73 6.60 -6.31 -7.07
CA TYR A 73 6.63 -6.73 -8.48
C TYR A 73 6.57 -8.25 -8.62
N ILE A 74 7.39 -8.96 -7.84
CA ILE A 74 7.39 -10.44 -7.84
C ILE A 74 6.02 -10.95 -7.42
N PHE A 75 5.47 -10.39 -6.33
CA PHE A 75 4.16 -10.78 -5.84
C PHE A 75 3.05 -10.49 -6.86
N ARG A 76 3.05 -9.29 -7.48
CA ARG A 76 2.09 -8.93 -8.52
C ARG A 76 2.12 -9.92 -9.68
N PHE A 77 3.31 -10.29 -10.16
CA PHE A 77 3.46 -11.29 -11.21
C PHE A 77 2.84 -12.64 -10.80
N LEU A 78 3.12 -13.11 -9.58
CA LEU A 78 2.57 -14.36 -9.06
C LEU A 78 1.03 -14.28 -8.94
N VAL A 79 0.52 -13.19 -8.38
CA VAL A 79 -0.91 -13.01 -8.12
C VAL A 79 -1.73 -12.91 -9.41
N ILE A 80 -1.24 -12.24 -10.45
CA ILE A 80 -1.95 -12.18 -11.74
C ILE A 80 -2.11 -13.58 -12.33
N GLY A 81 -1.09 -14.43 -12.24
CA GLY A 81 -1.16 -15.81 -12.73
C GLY A 81 -2.22 -16.65 -12.01
N ILE A 82 -2.41 -16.47 -10.71
CA ILE A 82 -3.38 -17.20 -9.88
C ILE A 82 -4.65 -16.38 -9.55
N GLY A 83 -4.81 -15.21 -10.17
CA GLY A 83 -5.83 -14.22 -9.80
C GLY A 83 -7.26 -14.77 -9.72
N THR A 84 -7.63 -15.69 -10.61
CA THR A 84 -8.95 -16.34 -10.57
C THR A 84 -9.20 -17.18 -9.32
N TYR A 85 -8.14 -17.64 -8.64
CA TYR A 85 -8.26 -18.38 -7.38
C TYR A 85 -8.26 -17.45 -6.16
N LEU A 86 -7.65 -16.27 -6.27
CA LEU A 86 -7.53 -15.31 -5.17
C LEU A 86 -8.86 -14.68 -4.75
N ILE A 87 -9.84 -14.64 -5.63
CA ILE A 87 -11.20 -14.13 -5.34
C ILE A 87 -11.81 -14.81 -4.10
N HIS A 88 -11.40 -16.05 -3.83
CA HIS A 88 -11.94 -16.85 -2.76
C HIS A 88 -11.18 -16.72 -1.42
N ILE A 89 -10.04 -16.02 -1.39
CA ILE A 89 -9.17 -15.91 -0.19
C ILE A 89 -9.45 -14.57 0.51
N TRP A 90 -10.68 -14.39 0.99
CA TRP A 90 -11.07 -13.19 1.73
C TRP A 90 -10.45 -13.10 3.13
N GLU A 91 -9.92 -14.20 3.66
CA GLU A 91 -9.24 -14.29 4.97
C GLU A 91 -8.01 -13.38 5.03
N ILE A 92 -7.34 -13.14 3.91
CA ILE A 92 -6.20 -12.20 3.83
C ILE A 92 -6.62 -10.80 4.24
N LYS A 93 -7.82 -10.36 3.86
CA LYS A 93 -8.36 -9.04 4.23
C LYS A 93 -8.58 -8.92 5.73
N ILE A 94 -9.05 -9.98 6.40
CA ILE A 94 -9.22 -9.98 7.86
C ILE A 94 -7.87 -9.81 8.54
N ILE A 95 -6.87 -10.59 8.15
CA ILE A 95 -5.53 -10.53 8.73
C ILE A 95 -4.97 -9.12 8.57
N GLY A 96 -5.10 -8.54 7.37
CA GLY A 96 -4.66 -7.17 7.09
C GLY A 96 -5.39 -6.12 7.94
N ALA A 97 -6.71 -6.20 8.02
CA ALA A 97 -7.52 -5.29 8.83
C ALA A 97 -7.13 -5.34 10.31
N LEU A 98 -7.01 -6.55 10.87
CA LEU A 98 -6.58 -6.74 12.26
C LEU A 98 -5.17 -6.21 12.52
N TYR A 99 -4.25 -6.43 11.59
CA TYR A 99 -2.89 -5.89 11.71
C TYR A 99 -2.88 -4.35 11.68
N LEU A 100 -3.63 -3.71 10.79
CA LEU A 100 -3.74 -2.25 10.74
C LEU A 100 -4.33 -1.68 12.03
N LEU A 101 -5.41 -2.27 12.54
CA LEU A 101 -6.03 -1.86 13.79
C LEU A 101 -5.10 -2.10 15.00
N TYR A 102 -4.34 -3.20 15.02
CA TYR A 102 -3.31 -3.45 16.02
C TYR A 102 -2.21 -2.37 15.99
N MET A 103 -1.77 -1.95 14.80
CA MET A 103 -0.76 -0.91 14.62
C MET A 103 -1.27 0.44 15.18
N VAL A 104 -2.52 0.79 14.91
CA VAL A 104 -3.19 1.98 15.46
C VAL A 104 -3.29 1.89 16.99
N TYR A 105 -3.79 0.77 17.52
CA TYR A 105 -3.86 0.54 18.95
C TYR A 105 -2.49 0.73 19.62
N ARG A 106 -1.44 0.14 19.06
CA ARG A 106 -0.08 0.24 19.57
C ARG A 106 0.46 1.67 19.57
N TYR A 107 0.07 2.49 18.60
CA TYR A 107 0.47 3.90 18.53
C TYR A 107 -0.20 4.73 19.64
N PHE A 108 -1.50 4.55 19.84
CA PHE A 108 -2.28 5.30 20.84
C PHE A 108 -2.24 4.68 22.24
N ALA A 109 -1.79 3.44 22.41
CA ALA A 109 -1.72 2.79 23.72
C ALA A 109 -0.83 3.59 24.67
N PRO A 110 -1.27 3.82 25.93
CA PRO A 110 -0.48 4.56 26.91
C PRO A 110 0.86 3.85 27.13
N LYS A 111 1.95 4.53 26.82
CA LYS A 111 3.30 4.04 27.09
C LYS A 111 3.44 3.87 28.61
N GLN A 112 3.38 2.64 29.11
CA GLN A 112 3.80 2.39 30.50
C GLN A 112 5.21 2.98 30.68
N LYS A 113 5.33 3.87 31.69
CA LYS A 113 6.57 4.58 32.05
C LYS A 113 7.73 3.61 32.21
N LYS A 114 8.45 3.31 31.16
CA LYS A 114 9.85 2.93 31.20
C LYS A 114 10.64 4.11 30.67
N LYS A 115 11.54 4.60 31.54
CA LYS A 115 12.43 5.76 31.37
C LYS A 115 12.89 5.97 29.95
N GLU A 116 12.74 7.23 29.52
CA GLU A 116 13.49 7.95 28.51
C GLU A 116 14.21 7.12 27.43
N SER A 117 13.53 6.95 26.31
CA SER A 117 14.21 6.96 25.02
C SER A 117 13.19 7.33 23.95
N SER A 118 13.46 8.40 23.25
CA SER A 118 12.72 9.02 22.14
C SER A 118 11.79 8.09 21.34
N SER A 119 10.61 8.62 21.05
CA SER A 119 9.50 8.08 20.24
C SER A 119 9.93 7.31 18.98
N LYS A 120 10.37 6.09 19.16
CA LYS A 120 10.60 5.13 18.09
C LYS A 120 9.80 3.90 18.47
N VAL A 121 8.94 3.45 17.56
CA VAL A 121 8.41 2.09 17.60
C VAL A 121 9.63 1.16 17.61
N THR A 122 10.20 0.94 18.80
CA THR A 122 11.28 0.00 18.98
C THR A 122 10.63 -1.37 19.02
N LEU A 123 10.58 -2.00 17.86
CA LEU A 123 10.48 -3.45 17.85
C LEU A 123 11.63 -3.93 18.76
N LYS A 124 11.29 -4.49 19.91
CA LYS A 124 12.26 -5.16 20.76
C LYS A 124 13.09 -6.08 19.88
N LYS A 125 14.40 -5.98 20.03
CA LYS A 125 15.41 -6.82 19.41
C LYS A 125 15.28 -8.25 20.01
N GLU A 126 14.20 -8.93 19.65
CA GLU A 126 13.99 -10.35 19.92
C GLU A 126 13.65 -11.04 18.59
N GLY A 127 14.67 -11.16 17.74
CA GLY A 127 14.60 -11.83 16.46
C GLY A 127 15.86 -11.57 15.66
N HIS A 128 16.33 -12.55 14.91
CA HIS A 128 17.55 -12.53 14.09
C HIS A 128 17.51 -11.51 12.92
N LEU A 129 16.41 -10.76 12.74
CA LEU A 129 16.25 -9.74 11.69
C LEU A 129 16.61 -8.35 12.21
N SER A 130 17.43 -7.60 11.46
CA SER A 130 17.67 -6.19 11.76
C SER A 130 16.36 -5.38 11.63
N LEU A 131 16.25 -4.23 12.32
CA LEU A 131 15.09 -3.34 12.25
C LEU A 131 14.72 -3.00 10.80
N PHE A 132 15.72 -2.79 9.95
CA PHE A 132 15.54 -2.50 8.54
C PHE A 132 14.76 -3.61 7.81
N TRP A 133 15.20 -4.86 7.93
CA TRP A 133 14.54 -6.00 7.28
C TRP A 133 13.15 -6.28 7.86
N SER A 134 12.95 -5.99 9.14
CA SER A 134 11.62 -6.08 9.74
C SER A 134 10.65 -5.06 9.13
N VAL A 135 11.11 -3.83 8.86
CA VAL A 135 10.29 -2.82 8.16
C VAL A 135 10.04 -3.21 6.71
N VAL A 136 11.06 -3.70 5.99
CA VAL A 136 10.88 -4.19 4.61
C VAL A 136 9.83 -5.31 4.57
N LEU A 137 9.90 -6.28 5.48
CA LEU A 137 8.94 -7.37 5.53
C LEU A 137 7.50 -6.87 5.84
N GLN A 138 7.36 -5.87 6.72
CA GLN A 138 6.05 -5.26 7.01
C GLN A 138 5.49 -4.55 5.78
N ILE A 139 6.32 -3.84 5.03
CA ILE A 139 5.97 -3.20 3.76
C ILE A 139 5.47 -4.25 2.77
N GLU A 140 6.21 -5.36 2.60
CA GLU A 140 5.82 -6.45 1.69
C GLU A 140 4.49 -7.09 2.10
N MET A 141 4.31 -7.37 3.39
CA MET A 141 3.04 -7.94 3.86
C MET A 141 1.86 -7.02 3.57
N MET A 142 2.02 -5.70 3.72
CA MET A 142 0.98 -4.75 3.38
C MET A 142 0.70 -4.69 1.89
N ASP A 143 1.75 -4.69 1.07
CA ASP A 143 1.59 -4.74 -0.39
C ASP A 143 0.84 -6.00 -0.84
N ILE A 144 1.12 -7.15 -0.22
CA ILE A 144 0.40 -8.40 -0.47
C ILE A 144 -1.09 -8.24 -0.18
N ILE A 145 -1.41 -7.72 1.01
CA ILE A 145 -2.81 -7.58 1.46
C ILE A 145 -3.59 -6.64 0.53
N PHE A 146 -3.00 -5.51 0.15
CA PHE A 146 -3.67 -4.53 -0.70
C PHE A 146 -3.66 -4.89 -2.20
N SER A 147 -2.68 -5.70 -2.65
CA SER A 147 -2.56 -6.11 -4.06
C SER A 147 -3.71 -6.99 -4.53
N VAL A 148 -4.35 -7.75 -3.64
CA VAL A 148 -5.44 -8.66 -4.03
C VAL A 148 -6.57 -7.87 -4.67
N ASP A 149 -7.04 -6.80 -4.03
CA ASP A 149 -8.17 -6.00 -4.54
C ASP A 149 -7.80 -5.27 -5.85
N SER A 150 -6.60 -4.71 -5.94
CA SER A 150 -6.16 -3.98 -7.13
C SER A 150 -5.92 -4.92 -8.32
N VAL A 151 -5.42 -6.14 -8.10
CA VAL A 151 -5.30 -7.14 -9.17
C VAL A 151 -6.67 -7.60 -9.65
N LEU A 152 -7.62 -7.83 -8.74
CA LEU A 152 -8.98 -8.22 -9.12
C LEU A 152 -9.67 -7.11 -9.93
N ALA A 153 -9.54 -5.86 -9.51
CA ALA A 153 -10.05 -4.71 -10.27
C ALA A 153 -9.42 -4.62 -11.66
N SER A 154 -8.12 -4.87 -11.76
CA SER A 154 -7.39 -4.85 -13.05
C SER A 154 -7.82 -5.98 -13.97
N LEU A 155 -8.02 -7.20 -13.44
CA LEU A 155 -8.50 -8.36 -14.19
C LEU A 155 -9.95 -8.20 -14.67
N ALA A 156 -10.76 -7.40 -13.97
CA ALA A 156 -12.12 -7.06 -14.41
C ALA A 156 -12.12 -6.12 -15.64
N ILE A 157 -11.04 -5.35 -15.84
CA ILE A 157 -10.90 -4.41 -16.97
C ILE A 157 -10.26 -5.09 -18.18
N SER A 158 -9.24 -5.92 -17.96
CA SER A 158 -8.55 -6.64 -19.03
C SER A 158 -8.26 -8.07 -18.63
N SER A 159 -8.60 -9.00 -19.50
CA SER A 159 -8.23 -10.42 -19.36
C SER A 159 -6.82 -10.74 -19.87
N ASN A 160 -6.16 -9.79 -20.55
CA ASN A 160 -4.78 -9.97 -21.01
C ASN A 160 -3.79 -9.75 -19.85
N PRO A 161 -3.09 -10.80 -19.38
CA PRO A 161 -2.23 -10.70 -18.22
C PRO A 161 -1.01 -9.78 -18.43
N VAL A 162 -0.55 -9.56 -19.68
CA VAL A 162 0.54 -8.63 -19.99
C VAL A 162 0.09 -7.18 -19.77
N ILE A 163 -1.13 -6.84 -20.20
CA ILE A 163 -1.72 -5.50 -19.96
C ILE A 163 -1.86 -5.25 -18.46
N VAL A 164 -2.41 -6.21 -17.74
CA VAL A 164 -2.60 -6.12 -16.27
C VAL A 164 -1.25 -6.01 -15.54
N LEU A 165 -0.25 -6.76 -15.99
CA LEU A 165 1.10 -6.70 -15.42
C LEU A 165 1.74 -5.32 -15.63
N LEU A 166 1.73 -4.81 -16.87
CA LEU A 166 2.31 -3.50 -17.19
C LEU A 166 1.60 -2.36 -16.42
N GLY A 167 0.28 -2.34 -16.45
CA GLY A 167 -0.51 -1.34 -15.72
C GLY A 167 -0.25 -1.38 -14.22
N GLY A 168 -0.23 -2.60 -13.66
CA GLY A 168 0.03 -2.82 -12.24
C GLY A 168 1.45 -2.48 -11.81
N MET A 169 2.49 -2.84 -12.58
CA MET A 169 3.89 -2.50 -12.25
C MET A 169 4.12 -0.98 -12.26
N ILE A 170 3.60 -0.29 -13.27
CA ILE A 170 3.71 1.18 -13.33
C ILE A 170 2.87 1.83 -12.22
N GLY A 171 1.70 1.29 -11.92
CA GLY A 171 0.85 1.75 -10.81
C GLY A 171 1.55 1.62 -9.45
N ILE A 172 2.20 0.48 -9.16
CA ILE A 172 3.00 0.30 -7.94
C ILE A 172 4.15 1.32 -7.88
N LEU A 173 4.83 1.58 -8.99
CA LEU A 173 5.89 2.59 -9.05
C LEU A 173 5.36 3.99 -8.70
N CYS A 174 4.21 4.37 -9.26
CA CYS A 174 3.55 5.63 -8.93
C CYS A 174 3.16 5.70 -7.43
N MET A 175 2.60 4.62 -6.89
CA MET A 175 2.26 4.52 -5.46
C MET A 175 3.51 4.72 -4.57
N ARG A 176 4.65 4.12 -4.93
CA ARG A 176 5.91 4.31 -4.20
C ARG A 176 6.38 5.76 -4.24
N GLY A 177 6.26 6.42 -5.39
CA GLY A 177 6.54 7.85 -5.52
C GLY A 177 5.64 8.70 -4.61
N ILE A 178 4.35 8.40 -4.54
CA ILE A 178 3.41 9.05 -3.63
C ILE A 178 3.80 8.81 -2.16
N ALA A 179 4.15 7.58 -1.80
CA ALA A 179 4.59 7.24 -0.44
C ALA A 179 5.86 8.01 -0.03
N GLU A 180 6.81 8.18 -0.96
CA GLU A 180 8.02 8.97 -0.73
C GLU A 180 7.71 10.46 -0.52
N VAL A 181 6.79 11.02 -1.30
CA VAL A 181 6.32 12.41 -1.10
C VAL A 181 5.67 12.54 0.27
N ILE A 182 4.75 11.65 0.64
CA ILE A 182 4.08 11.64 1.95
C ILE A 182 5.12 11.54 3.07
N MET A 183 6.09 10.63 2.99
CA MET A 183 7.17 10.45 3.95
C MET A 183 7.98 11.75 4.14
N ASN A 184 8.31 12.46 3.05
CA ASN A 184 9.04 13.71 3.10
C ASN A 184 8.22 14.85 3.72
N VAL A 185 6.91 14.89 3.46
CA VAL A 185 6.00 15.88 4.06
C VAL A 185 5.79 15.60 5.55
N MET A 186 5.60 14.34 5.96
CA MET A 186 5.47 13.93 7.36
C MET A 186 6.72 14.31 8.19
N ARG A 187 7.89 14.31 7.58
CA ARG A 187 9.13 14.75 8.23
C ARG A 187 9.12 16.25 8.56
N LYS A 188 8.47 17.07 7.73
CA LYS A 188 8.37 18.53 7.93
C LYS A 188 7.23 18.92 8.86
N ILE A 189 6.19 18.11 8.90
CA ILE A 189 4.95 18.36 9.64
C ILE A 189 4.65 17.13 10.51
N PRO A 190 5.16 17.07 11.76
CA PRO A 190 5.01 15.91 12.64
C PRO A 190 3.55 15.54 12.95
N GLU A 191 2.64 16.49 12.90
CA GLU A 191 1.20 16.27 13.14
C GLU A 191 0.59 15.32 12.09
N LEU A 192 1.18 15.25 10.89
CA LEU A 192 0.75 14.31 9.84
C LEU A 192 0.97 12.85 10.23
N GLU A 193 1.92 12.55 11.12
CA GLU A 193 2.10 11.19 11.61
C GLU A 193 0.87 10.73 12.39
N THR A 194 0.37 11.56 13.32
CA THR A 194 -0.85 11.24 14.09
C THR A 194 -2.07 11.12 13.17
N MET A 195 -2.22 12.05 12.22
CA MET A 195 -3.28 12.00 11.22
C MET A 195 -3.21 10.71 10.39
N ALA A 196 -2.01 10.29 9.97
CA ALA A 196 -1.84 9.05 9.22
C ALA A 196 -2.33 7.82 10.01
N TYR A 197 -2.12 7.75 11.33
CA TYR A 197 -2.68 6.66 12.14
C TYR A 197 -4.20 6.69 12.23
N PHE A 198 -4.84 7.87 12.21
CA PHE A 198 -6.30 7.96 12.09
C PHE A 198 -6.77 7.44 10.72
N LEU A 199 -6.07 7.79 9.63
CA LEU A 199 -6.38 7.25 8.31
C LEU A 199 -6.19 5.73 8.27
N ILE A 200 -5.12 5.21 8.87
CA ILE A 200 -4.87 3.75 8.97
C ILE A 200 -6.02 3.06 9.73
N ALA A 201 -6.58 3.67 10.78
CA ALA A 201 -7.74 3.13 11.46
C ALA A 201 -8.96 3.03 10.50
N ILE A 202 -9.21 4.08 9.73
CA ILE A 202 -10.30 4.10 8.74
C ILE A 202 -10.06 3.03 7.64
N ILE A 203 -8.81 2.89 7.17
CA ILE A 203 -8.44 1.86 6.20
C ILE A 203 -8.66 0.46 6.77
N GLY A 204 -8.23 0.22 8.02
CA GLY A 204 -8.46 -1.06 8.69
C GLY A 204 -9.95 -1.40 8.81
N ILE A 205 -10.78 -0.42 9.16
CA ILE A 205 -12.26 -0.58 9.20
C ILE A 205 -12.80 -0.83 7.80
N LYS A 206 -12.39 -0.03 6.80
CA LYS A 206 -12.78 -0.20 5.39
C LYS A 206 -12.47 -1.62 4.91
N LEU A 207 -11.27 -2.10 5.16
CA LEU A 207 -10.83 -3.44 4.75
C LEU A 207 -11.64 -4.53 5.47
N PHE A 208 -11.95 -4.34 6.75
CA PHE A 208 -12.78 -5.27 7.52
C PHE A 208 -14.22 -5.34 7.02
N VAL A 209 -14.81 -4.20 6.67
CA VAL A 209 -16.21 -4.13 6.21
C VAL A 209 -16.37 -4.61 4.76
N SER A 210 -15.30 -4.54 3.94
CA SER A 210 -15.27 -5.04 2.56
C SER A 210 -15.21 -6.57 2.43
N ILE A 211 -15.24 -7.30 3.56
CA ILE A 211 -15.29 -8.77 3.55
C ILE A 211 -16.63 -9.23 3.00
N PRO A 212 -16.68 -10.31 2.18
CA PRO A 212 -17.90 -10.82 1.58
C PRO A 212 -19.05 -11.12 2.56
N LEU A 213 -18.73 -11.39 3.83
CA LEU A 213 -19.71 -11.61 4.90
C LEU A 213 -20.52 -10.35 5.26
N ILE A 214 -19.92 -9.16 5.10
CA ILE A 214 -20.55 -7.86 5.41
C ILE A 214 -20.98 -7.19 4.09
N GLY A 215 -20.14 -7.29 3.05
CA GLY A 215 -20.45 -6.88 1.67
C GLY A 215 -20.63 -5.38 1.48
N TRP A 216 -20.13 -4.55 2.41
CA TRP A 216 -20.26 -3.09 2.31
C TRP A 216 -18.95 -2.46 1.83
N GLU A 217 -18.96 -1.93 0.61
CA GLU A 217 -17.81 -1.28 0.02
C GLU A 217 -17.92 0.25 0.16
N ILE A 218 -16.90 0.85 0.78
CA ILE A 218 -16.78 2.31 0.82
C ILE A 218 -16.20 2.77 -0.52
N PRO A 219 -16.93 3.58 -1.31
CA PRO A 219 -16.45 4.07 -2.60
C PRO A 219 -15.11 4.80 -2.45
N SER A 220 -14.18 4.52 -3.37
CA SER A 220 -12.82 5.11 -3.34
C SER A 220 -12.83 6.64 -3.39
N GLY A 221 -13.83 7.25 -4.05
CA GLY A 221 -14.00 8.70 -4.06
C GLY A 221 -14.32 9.30 -2.70
N ILE A 222 -15.15 8.64 -1.89
CA ILE A 222 -15.46 9.08 -0.51
C ILE A 222 -14.19 8.98 0.33
N PHE A 223 -13.45 7.88 0.21
CA PHE A 223 -12.20 7.70 0.96
C PHE A 223 -11.16 8.76 0.56
N ALA A 224 -10.97 9.03 -0.72
CA ALA A 224 -10.09 10.09 -1.21
C ALA A 224 -10.48 11.47 -0.64
N GLY A 225 -11.78 11.76 -0.58
CA GLY A 225 -12.30 12.97 0.08
C GLY A 225 -11.94 13.06 1.56
N ILE A 226 -12.03 11.95 2.30
CA ILE A 226 -11.63 11.88 3.71
C ILE A 226 -10.12 12.15 3.86
N VAL A 227 -9.28 11.56 3.01
CA VAL A 227 -7.82 11.78 3.03
C VAL A 227 -7.49 13.25 2.80
N VAL A 228 -8.06 13.86 1.74
CA VAL A 228 -7.84 15.28 1.43
C VAL A 228 -8.30 16.18 2.59
N ALA A 229 -9.49 15.94 3.14
CA ALA A 229 -10.01 16.69 4.28
C ALA A 229 -9.10 16.55 5.51
N ALA A 230 -8.63 15.34 5.84
CA ALA A 230 -7.73 15.09 6.96
C ALA A 230 -6.39 15.83 6.79
N VAL A 231 -5.82 15.82 5.59
CA VAL A 231 -4.58 16.57 5.28
C VAL A 231 -4.80 18.07 5.46
N LEU A 232 -5.88 18.62 4.88
CA LEU A 232 -6.19 20.07 4.99
C LEU A 232 -6.38 20.48 6.46
N ILE A 233 -7.15 19.72 7.24
CA ILE A 233 -7.35 19.98 8.67
C ILE A 233 -6.01 19.97 9.41
N THR A 234 -5.14 19.00 9.13
CA THR A 234 -3.84 18.89 9.78
C THR A 234 -2.92 20.06 9.43
N LEU A 235 -2.93 20.51 8.18
CA LEU A 235 -2.18 21.70 7.75
C LEU A 235 -2.67 22.97 8.46
N VAL A 236 -3.99 23.13 8.61
CA VAL A 236 -4.57 24.25 9.36
C VAL A 236 -4.15 24.21 10.82
N VAL A 237 -4.21 23.04 11.46
CA VAL A 237 -3.77 22.84 12.86
C VAL A 237 -2.29 23.18 13.03
N HIS A 238 -1.44 22.71 12.12
CA HIS A 238 -0.01 23.01 12.12
C HIS A 238 0.25 24.52 12.02
N TYR A 239 -0.43 25.20 11.09
CA TYR A 239 -0.29 26.65 10.89
C TYR A 239 -0.75 27.45 12.11
N VAL A 240 -1.88 27.07 12.70
CA VAL A 240 -2.41 27.75 13.92
C VAL A 240 -1.47 27.54 15.11
N ARG A 241 -0.97 26.32 15.34
CA ARG A 241 0.01 26.04 16.40
C ARG A 241 1.31 26.79 16.21
N GLY A 242 1.82 26.87 14.99
CA GLY A 242 3.04 27.62 14.68
C GLY A 242 2.91 29.14 14.91
N LYS A 243 1.68 29.70 14.88
CA LYS A 243 1.41 31.11 15.25
C LYS A 243 1.29 31.34 16.77
N VAL A 244 0.86 30.33 17.51
CA VAL A 244 0.68 30.45 18.99
C VAL A 244 2.01 30.30 19.72
N GLN A 245 3.04 29.68 19.09
CA GLN A 245 4.37 29.50 19.68
C GLN A 245 5.37 30.63 19.33
N LYS A 246 4.98 31.62 18.54
CA LYS A 246 5.71 32.88 18.30
C LYS A 246 5.11 33.99 19.11
#